data_6fe92c2127247b1c96fdc6366bb57116
#
_entry.id   6fe92c2127247b1c96fdc6366bb57116
#
_cell.length_a   1.000
_cell.length_b   1.000
_cell.length_c   1.000
_cell.angle_alpha   90.00
_cell.angle_beta   90.00
_cell.angle_gamma   90.00
#
_symmetry.space_group_name_H-M   'P 1'
#
loop_
_entity.id
_entity.type
_entity.pdbx_description
1 polymer ?
#
loop_
_entity_poly.entity_id
_entity_poly.type
_entity_poly.pdbx_seq_one_letter_code
_entity_poly.pdbx_strand_id
1 'polypeptide(L)'
;MRPHEAFMAPKSDTTPISLWHQRLTRRLLLGRGSELALLSALAPRYALAQRTDPVRDLGFETVAPSNADAVVVPPGYRADVLIRWGDPLFPDVPPLDAHSVARGGLLEPSAARAQARQFGYNCDGMGLFDAGGGEALVCVNHEYPNPELLFPGFRAAQRARRAAAFVRENPQCVAFMQAAVGVSVAHFGSSPDWQLQIDSPLNRRITANTPIQLSGPVRGHELLKTAQDPTGTSVNGTIFNCAAGTTPWGTYLTAEEGVDSFFGNRRAARFTRDVERVHNRFRPRGLESRFRWEFADPRFDVALNPKEPFKFGWIVEIDPRDPSAPIKKRTALGRFKHEGATTVIAPDGRVVVYMGDDSEFEYLYKFVTRDAFDPENPEANVDLLDSGALYVARFSEDGGGEWVPMVWGEHPELTEQRDFHSQGDVMLRCREAADLVGATPM
;
A
#
# COMPACT_ATOMS: atom_id res chain seq x y z
N MET A 1 -22.63 -28.09 0.90
CA MET A 1 -22.41 -27.64 2.29
C MET A 1 -22.20 -26.16 2.25
N ARG A 2 -23.02 -25.37 2.87
CA ARG A 2 -23.07 -23.91 2.73
C ARG A 2 -22.14 -23.26 3.75
N PRO A 3 -21.33 -22.28 3.39
CA PRO A 3 -20.80 -21.30 4.34
C PRO A 3 -21.40 -19.91 4.07
N HIS A 4 -22.60 -19.65 4.55
CA HIS A 4 -23.04 -18.29 4.86
C HIS A 4 -22.57 -18.00 6.29
N GLU A 5 -21.35 -17.49 6.47
CA GLU A 5 -20.95 -16.93 7.74
C GLU A 5 -21.50 -15.50 7.84
N ALA A 6 -22.61 -15.36 8.57
CA ALA A 6 -23.10 -14.10 9.04
C ALA A 6 -22.11 -13.48 10.04
N PHE A 7 -21.79 -12.21 9.90
CA PHE A 7 -21.08 -11.42 10.91
C PHE A 7 -21.97 -11.35 12.17
N MET A 8 -21.83 -12.30 13.08
CA MET A 8 -22.41 -12.18 14.41
C MET A 8 -21.47 -11.41 15.31
N ALA A 9 -21.91 -10.23 15.78
CA ALA A 9 -21.28 -9.55 16.88
C ALA A 9 -21.30 -10.46 18.12
N PRO A 10 -20.20 -10.58 18.89
CA PRO A 10 -20.18 -11.41 20.10
C PRO A 10 -21.18 -10.86 21.12
N LYS A 11 -21.94 -11.76 21.73
CA LYS A 11 -22.85 -11.43 22.84
C LYS A 11 -22.04 -10.99 24.05
N SER A 12 -22.32 -9.76 24.49
CA SER A 12 -22.09 -9.15 25.79
C SER A 12 -20.90 -9.67 26.63
N ASP A 13 -19.80 -8.94 26.55
CA ASP A 13 -18.96 -8.63 27.70
C ASP A 13 -18.60 -7.13 27.63
N THR A 14 -18.85 -6.44 28.74
CA THR A 14 -18.72 -5.00 28.86
C THR A 14 -17.25 -4.58 28.91
N THR A 15 -16.60 -4.52 27.74
CA THR A 15 -15.32 -3.85 27.56
C THR A 15 -15.54 -2.47 26.94
N PRO A 16 -14.65 -1.49 27.17
CA PRO A 16 -14.81 -0.12 26.64
C PRO A 16 -15.03 -0.02 25.12
N ILE A 17 -14.67 -1.04 24.37
CA ILE A 17 -14.89 -1.15 22.93
C ILE A 17 -16.39 -1.34 22.58
N SER A 18 -17.20 -1.85 23.51
CA SER A 18 -18.66 -2.03 23.29
C SER A 18 -19.46 -0.73 23.20
N LEU A 19 -18.88 0.40 23.66
CA LEU A 19 -19.52 1.72 23.58
C LEU A 19 -19.51 2.34 22.17
N TRP A 20 -18.65 1.87 21.29
CA TRP A 20 -18.60 2.33 19.89
C TRP A 20 -19.66 1.68 19.01
N HIS A 21 -20.36 0.65 19.49
CA HIS A 21 -21.44 -0.05 18.77
C HIS A 21 -22.84 0.47 19.09
N GLN A 22 -22.98 1.51 19.92
CA GLN A 22 -24.26 2.17 20.11
C GLN A 22 -24.55 3.15 18.98
N ARG A 23 -25.49 2.78 18.15
CA ARG A 23 -26.00 3.43 16.94
C ARG A 23 -26.31 4.92 17.14
N LEU A 24 -25.56 5.79 16.48
CA LEU A 24 -25.99 7.15 16.19
C LEU A 24 -26.74 7.16 14.84
N THR A 25 -28.05 6.92 14.86
CA THR A 25 -28.88 7.13 13.66
C THR A 25 -29.26 8.62 13.54
N ARG A 26 -29.37 9.15 12.31
CA ARG A 26 -29.86 10.52 12.04
C ARG A 26 -31.17 10.82 12.78
N ARG A 27 -32.02 9.83 12.98
CA ARG A 27 -33.29 9.95 13.69
C ARG A 27 -33.11 10.16 15.21
N LEU A 28 -32.07 9.54 15.81
CA LEU A 28 -31.73 9.73 17.22
C LEU A 28 -31.17 11.15 17.48
N LEU A 29 -30.39 11.67 16.53
CA LEU A 29 -29.85 13.04 16.58
C LEU A 29 -30.93 14.12 16.45
N LEU A 30 -31.92 13.90 15.59
CA LEU A 30 -32.98 14.88 15.34
C LEU A 30 -34.19 14.75 16.31
N GLY A 31 -34.42 13.56 16.87
CA GLY A 31 -35.54 13.32 17.82
C GLY A 31 -35.23 13.70 19.28
N ARG A 32 -33.96 13.87 19.66
CA ARG A 32 -33.56 14.19 21.03
C ARG A 32 -32.78 15.52 21.16
N GLY A 33 -32.90 16.38 20.17
CA GLY A 33 -32.27 17.70 20.17
C GLY A 33 -32.66 18.57 21.38
N SER A 34 -33.84 18.40 21.93
CA SER A 34 -34.31 19.11 23.12
C SER A 34 -33.80 18.52 24.44
N GLU A 35 -33.51 17.21 24.50
CA GLU A 35 -32.93 16.58 25.69
C GLU A 35 -31.41 16.81 25.77
N LEU A 36 -30.74 16.93 24.64
CA LEU A 36 -29.32 17.28 24.56
C LEU A 36 -29.04 18.73 24.99
N ALA A 37 -29.97 19.65 24.75
CA ALA A 37 -29.86 21.04 25.17
C ALA A 37 -30.01 21.19 26.70
N LEU A 38 -30.80 20.36 27.35
CA LEU A 38 -30.87 20.33 28.82
C LEU A 38 -29.66 19.64 29.49
N LEU A 39 -29.10 18.61 28.84
CA LEU A 39 -27.89 17.94 29.30
C LEU A 39 -26.63 18.80 29.13
N SER A 40 -26.59 19.70 28.14
CA SER A 40 -25.47 20.61 27.92
C SER A 40 -25.37 21.71 28.99
N ALA A 41 -26.51 22.09 29.64
CA ALA A 41 -26.51 23.04 30.75
C ALA A 41 -26.04 22.43 32.12
N LEU A 42 -26.07 21.09 32.23
CA LEU A 42 -25.59 20.36 33.41
C LEU A 42 -24.22 19.67 33.17
N ALA A 43 -23.75 19.68 31.94
CA ALA A 43 -22.53 19.01 31.49
C ALA A 43 -21.23 19.50 32.17
N PRO A 44 -21.06 20.78 32.60
CA PRO A 44 -19.80 21.21 33.23
C PRO A 44 -19.46 20.52 34.55
N ARG A 45 -20.46 20.03 35.28
CA ARG A 45 -20.22 19.36 36.55
C ARG A 45 -20.06 17.84 36.47
N TYR A 46 -20.66 17.19 35.47
CA TYR A 46 -20.51 15.75 35.26
C TYR A 46 -19.26 15.41 34.44
N ALA A 47 -18.86 16.26 33.50
CA ALA A 47 -17.63 16.07 32.73
C ALA A 47 -16.34 16.23 33.55
N LEU A 48 -16.41 16.96 34.67
CA LEU A 48 -15.27 17.10 35.60
C LEU A 48 -15.16 15.96 36.65
N ALA A 49 -16.23 15.17 36.86
CA ALA A 49 -16.25 14.12 37.87
C ALA A 49 -15.92 12.72 37.36
N GLN A 50 -15.82 12.51 36.00
CA GLN A 50 -15.45 11.23 35.37
C GLN A 50 -14.32 11.37 34.33
N ARG A 51 -13.42 12.32 34.53
CA ARG A 51 -12.09 12.20 34.00
C ARG A 51 -11.28 11.23 34.86
N THR A 52 -11.58 9.95 34.82
CA THR A 52 -10.52 8.97 34.89
C THR A 52 -9.68 9.26 33.66
N ASP A 53 -8.53 9.85 33.86
CA ASP A 53 -7.62 10.22 32.81
C ASP A 53 -7.20 8.89 32.12
N PRO A 54 -7.71 8.53 30.92
CA PRO A 54 -7.36 7.26 30.29
C PRO A 54 -5.88 7.16 29.99
N VAL A 55 -5.17 8.27 30.10
CA VAL A 55 -3.72 8.38 29.92
C VAL A 55 -2.95 7.82 31.11
N ARG A 56 -3.52 7.83 32.32
CA ARG A 56 -2.86 7.21 33.49
C ARG A 56 -2.71 5.68 33.34
N ASP A 57 -3.62 5.05 32.63
CA ASP A 57 -3.57 3.60 32.37
C ASP A 57 -2.55 3.22 31.28
N LEU A 58 -2.10 4.18 30.46
CA LEU A 58 -1.10 3.96 29.42
C LEU A 58 0.35 4.11 29.92
N GLY A 59 0.56 4.61 31.13
CA GLY A 59 1.88 4.74 31.75
C GLY A 59 2.74 5.88 31.20
N PHE A 60 2.17 6.80 30.42
CA PHE A 60 2.86 8.01 29.93
C PHE A 60 1.93 9.23 29.87
N GLU A 61 2.52 10.43 29.90
CA GLU A 61 1.79 11.69 29.76
C GLU A 61 1.46 11.96 28.28
N THR A 62 0.30 12.58 28.04
CA THR A 62 -0.09 13.00 26.67
C THR A 62 0.83 14.05 26.10
N VAL A 63 1.21 13.89 24.83
CA VAL A 63 1.89 14.94 24.06
C VAL A 63 0.85 15.82 23.38
N ALA A 64 0.92 17.14 23.62
CA ALA A 64 0.03 18.09 22.96
C ALA A 64 0.32 18.17 21.44
N PRO A 65 -0.71 18.39 20.59
CA PRO A 65 -0.49 18.69 19.18
C PRO A 65 0.47 19.88 19.03
N SER A 66 1.42 19.75 18.10
CA SER A 66 2.46 20.76 17.86
C SER A 66 2.71 20.96 16.37
N ASN A 67 3.11 22.16 15.96
CA ASN A 67 3.62 22.49 14.62
C ASN A 67 5.15 22.70 14.64
N ALA A 68 5.84 22.33 15.71
CA ALA A 68 7.30 22.34 15.75
C ALA A 68 7.86 21.36 14.72
N ASP A 69 8.95 21.75 14.06
CA ASP A 69 9.71 20.86 13.16
C ASP A 69 10.60 19.92 14.01
N ALA A 70 9.95 19.06 14.80
CA ALA A 70 10.61 18.14 15.72
C ALA A 70 9.69 16.96 16.07
N VAL A 71 10.26 15.79 16.32
CA VAL A 71 9.56 14.67 16.96
C VAL A 71 9.50 14.93 18.47
N VAL A 72 8.29 15.14 18.98
CA VAL A 72 8.04 15.36 20.41
C VAL A 72 7.52 14.08 21.03
N VAL A 73 8.16 13.63 22.10
CA VAL A 73 7.81 12.40 22.82
C VAL A 73 7.45 12.72 24.29
N PRO A 74 6.70 11.83 24.98
CA PRO A 74 6.38 12.00 26.39
C PRO A 74 7.63 12.01 27.27
N PRO A 75 7.56 12.59 28.48
CA PRO A 75 8.62 12.48 29.48
C PRO A 75 9.02 11.02 29.74
N GLY A 76 10.33 10.74 29.77
CA GLY A 76 10.87 9.39 29.94
C GLY A 76 11.05 8.60 28.64
N TYR A 77 10.60 9.12 27.50
CA TYR A 77 10.83 8.56 26.19
C TYR A 77 11.91 9.34 25.43
N ARG A 78 12.56 8.67 24.48
CA ARG A 78 13.57 9.24 23.59
C ARG A 78 13.25 8.81 22.14
N ALA A 79 13.42 9.71 21.19
CA ALA A 79 13.33 9.43 19.76
C ALA A 79 14.72 9.64 19.14
N ASP A 80 15.25 8.60 18.51
CA ASP A 80 16.53 8.62 17.82
C ASP A 80 16.30 8.32 16.33
N VAL A 81 17.03 9.01 15.46
CA VAL A 81 17.04 8.73 14.03
C VAL A 81 18.02 7.61 13.75
N LEU A 82 17.51 6.48 13.24
CA LEU A 82 18.35 5.33 12.89
C LEU A 82 18.93 5.45 11.47
N ILE A 83 18.14 5.95 10.52
CA ILE A 83 18.51 6.08 9.11
C ILE A 83 17.72 7.20 8.45
N ARG A 84 18.31 7.89 7.48
CA ARG A 84 17.71 9.01 6.75
C ARG A 84 17.67 8.73 5.25
N TRP A 85 16.77 9.39 4.54
CA TRP A 85 16.87 9.44 3.09
C TRP A 85 18.26 9.83 2.62
N GLY A 86 18.79 9.02 1.70
CA GLY A 86 20.11 9.23 1.13
C GLY A 86 21.28 8.68 1.95
N ASP A 87 21.05 8.12 3.13
CA ASP A 87 22.07 7.35 3.84
C ASP A 87 22.40 6.08 3.02
N PRO A 88 23.70 5.69 2.92
CA PRO A 88 24.10 4.53 2.17
C PRO A 88 23.64 3.23 2.85
N LEU A 89 23.15 2.28 2.06
CA LEU A 89 22.89 0.90 2.50
C LEU A 89 24.06 -0.05 2.20
N PHE A 90 25.09 0.44 1.53
CA PHE A 90 26.26 -0.35 1.10
C PHE A 90 27.54 0.47 1.27
N PRO A 91 28.68 -0.16 1.59
CA PRO A 91 29.91 0.54 1.99
C PRO A 91 30.56 1.39 0.88
N ASP A 92 30.31 1.05 -0.39
CA ASP A 92 30.86 1.74 -1.57
C ASP A 92 29.99 2.88 -2.10
N VAL A 93 28.91 3.22 -1.38
CA VAL A 93 27.95 4.29 -1.78
C VAL A 93 28.17 5.51 -0.88
N PRO A 94 28.40 6.71 -1.43
CA PRO A 94 28.49 7.91 -0.62
C PRO A 94 27.10 8.30 -0.06
N PRO A 95 27.05 8.95 1.11
CA PRO A 95 25.80 9.56 1.59
C PRO A 95 25.37 10.71 0.69
N LEU A 96 24.07 11.01 0.68
CA LEU A 96 23.53 12.14 -0.04
C LEU A 96 24.01 13.46 0.57
N ASP A 97 24.61 14.33 -0.26
CA ASP A 97 25.02 15.66 0.16
C ASP A 97 23.86 16.66 0.00
N ALA A 98 23.30 17.16 1.10
CA ALA A 98 22.22 18.14 1.10
C ALA A 98 22.58 19.43 0.35
N HIS A 99 23.84 19.87 0.38
CA HIS A 99 24.29 21.04 -0.40
C HIS A 99 24.27 20.78 -1.90
N SER A 100 24.60 19.54 -2.31
CA SER A 100 24.49 19.11 -3.70
C SER A 100 23.03 19.11 -4.17
N VAL A 101 22.10 18.63 -3.36
CA VAL A 101 20.66 18.67 -3.66
C VAL A 101 20.20 20.09 -3.96
N ALA A 102 20.53 21.03 -3.08
CA ALA A 102 20.15 22.45 -3.25
C ALA A 102 20.69 23.08 -4.55
N ARG A 103 21.81 22.59 -5.08
CA ARG A 103 22.43 23.07 -6.33
C ARG A 103 22.02 22.25 -7.57
N GLY A 104 21.10 21.31 -7.44
CA GLY A 104 20.62 20.47 -8.56
C GLY A 104 21.43 19.22 -8.81
N GLY A 105 22.24 18.78 -7.85
CA GLY A 105 23.07 17.57 -7.96
C GLY A 105 22.26 16.28 -8.21
N LEU A 106 20.97 16.26 -7.89
CA LEU A 106 20.10 15.13 -8.20
C LEU A 106 19.79 14.98 -9.70
N LEU A 107 20.11 15.98 -10.52
CA LEU A 107 20.02 15.93 -11.99
C LEU A 107 21.28 15.32 -12.63
N GLU A 108 22.30 15.05 -11.86
CA GLU A 108 23.50 14.38 -12.37
C GLU A 108 23.22 12.89 -12.66
N PRO A 109 23.76 12.33 -13.76
CA PRO A 109 23.51 10.92 -14.12
C PRO A 109 23.98 9.90 -13.07
N SER A 110 24.91 10.29 -12.18
CA SER A 110 25.40 9.45 -11.07
C SER A 110 24.40 9.40 -9.90
N ALA A 111 23.57 10.42 -9.73
CA ALA A 111 22.69 10.55 -8.57
C ALA A 111 21.64 9.41 -8.51
N ALA A 112 21.01 9.07 -9.64
CA ALA A 112 20.07 7.95 -9.72
C ALA A 112 20.73 6.61 -9.37
N ARG A 113 21.97 6.38 -9.81
CA ARG A 113 22.71 5.15 -9.48
C ARG A 113 23.06 5.07 -8.00
N ALA A 114 23.44 6.19 -7.39
CA ALA A 114 23.68 6.26 -5.94
C ALA A 114 22.37 6.03 -5.17
N GLN A 115 21.28 6.72 -5.54
CA GLN A 115 19.98 6.60 -4.89
C GLN A 115 19.40 5.18 -4.95
N ALA A 116 19.64 4.43 -6.01
CA ALA A 116 19.25 3.03 -6.11
C ALA A 116 19.92 2.11 -5.07
N ARG A 117 20.92 2.64 -4.32
CA ARG A 117 21.69 1.93 -3.29
C ARG A 117 21.73 2.71 -1.96
N GLN A 118 21.03 3.81 -1.87
CA GLN A 118 20.80 4.59 -0.66
C GLN A 118 19.40 4.30 -0.11
N PHE A 119 19.18 4.60 1.17
CA PHE A 119 17.85 4.57 1.77
C PHE A 119 16.93 5.53 1.02
N GLY A 120 15.69 5.10 0.76
CA GLY A 120 14.78 5.79 -0.14
C GLY A 120 14.13 7.04 0.43
N TYR A 121 13.34 7.69 -0.40
CA TYR A 121 12.66 8.95 -0.11
C TYR A 121 11.22 8.72 0.35
N ASN A 122 10.71 9.57 1.25
CA ASN A 122 9.30 9.58 1.67
C ASN A 122 8.88 8.25 2.32
N CYS A 123 9.39 8.01 3.54
CA CYS A 123 9.10 6.79 4.30
C CYS A 123 7.62 6.69 4.66
N ASP A 124 7.08 5.48 4.53
CA ASP A 124 5.71 5.14 4.88
C ASP A 124 5.68 3.81 5.65
N GLY A 125 4.81 2.85 5.28
CA GLY A 125 4.65 1.58 5.97
C GLY A 125 5.96 0.86 6.26
N MET A 126 6.04 0.25 7.44
CA MET A 126 7.24 -0.43 7.93
C MET A 126 6.92 -1.82 8.46
N GLY A 127 7.90 -2.73 8.37
CA GLY A 127 7.89 -4.03 9.03
C GLY A 127 9.21 -4.31 9.73
N LEU A 128 9.12 -4.87 10.93
CA LEU A 128 10.26 -5.27 11.74
C LEU A 128 10.33 -6.80 11.81
N PHE A 129 11.50 -7.35 11.53
CA PHE A 129 11.72 -8.80 11.53
C PHE A 129 12.96 -9.13 12.35
N ASP A 130 12.86 -10.19 13.15
CA ASP A 130 13.99 -10.72 13.89
C ASP A 130 15.01 -11.33 12.91
N ALA A 131 16.24 -10.86 12.99
CA ALA A 131 17.39 -11.39 12.23
C ALA A 131 18.21 -12.41 13.02
N GLY A 132 17.85 -12.68 14.27
CA GLY A 132 18.59 -13.50 15.21
C GLY A 132 19.62 -12.68 16.02
N GLY A 133 20.07 -13.23 17.15
CA GLY A 133 21.11 -12.57 17.97
C GLY A 133 20.71 -11.21 18.58
N GLY A 134 19.45 -10.84 18.55
CA GLY A 134 18.96 -9.51 18.95
C GLY A 134 19.07 -8.45 17.84
N GLU A 135 19.46 -8.84 16.64
CA GLU A 135 19.51 -8.01 15.44
C GLU A 135 18.15 -7.94 14.74
N ALA A 136 17.94 -6.94 13.87
CA ALA A 136 16.67 -6.75 13.19
C ALA A 136 16.82 -6.38 11.72
N LEU A 137 15.89 -6.89 10.90
CA LEU A 137 15.65 -6.39 9.56
C LEU A 137 14.47 -5.44 9.57
N VAL A 138 14.67 -4.25 9.04
CA VAL A 138 13.62 -3.23 8.90
C VAL A 138 13.31 -3.06 7.42
N CYS A 139 12.07 -3.39 7.05
CA CYS A 139 11.54 -3.07 5.73
C CYS A 139 10.81 -1.73 5.81
N VAL A 140 11.09 -0.82 4.88
CA VAL A 140 10.46 0.51 4.85
C VAL A 140 10.00 0.82 3.43
N ASN A 141 8.74 1.19 3.30
CA ASN A 141 8.17 1.70 2.07
C ASN A 141 8.66 3.13 1.78
N HIS A 142 8.83 3.43 0.50
CA HIS A 142 9.16 4.75 -0.03
C HIS A 142 8.11 5.11 -1.07
N GLU A 143 7.12 5.88 -0.67
CA GLU A 143 5.85 5.97 -1.34
C GLU A 143 5.90 6.71 -2.68
N TYR A 144 6.08 8.02 -2.67
CA TYR A 144 6.10 8.83 -3.89
C TYR A 144 7.14 9.96 -3.82
N PRO A 145 7.62 10.45 -4.97
CA PRO A 145 8.56 11.56 -4.99
C PRO A 145 7.83 12.92 -4.92
N ASN A 146 8.52 13.94 -4.42
CA ASN A 146 8.09 15.34 -4.48
C ASN A 146 9.03 16.11 -5.39
N PRO A 147 8.84 16.09 -6.73
CA PRO A 147 9.79 16.71 -7.65
C PRO A 147 9.98 18.22 -7.42
N GLU A 148 8.98 18.90 -6.87
CA GLU A 148 9.03 20.30 -6.49
C GLU A 148 9.95 20.59 -5.28
N LEU A 149 10.31 19.57 -4.50
CA LEU A 149 11.25 19.62 -3.39
C LEU A 149 12.63 19.07 -3.78
N LEU A 150 12.65 18.09 -4.67
CA LEU A 150 13.86 17.40 -5.11
C LEU A 150 14.68 18.20 -6.14
N PHE A 151 14.01 18.90 -7.06
CA PHE A 151 14.69 19.53 -8.19
C PHE A 151 14.52 21.04 -8.21
N PRO A 152 15.62 21.82 -8.07
CA PRO A 152 15.57 23.26 -8.25
C PRO A 152 14.94 23.65 -9.59
N GLY A 153 14.00 24.59 -9.55
CA GLY A 153 13.27 25.05 -10.74
C GLY A 153 12.01 24.26 -11.11
N PHE A 154 11.82 23.02 -10.65
CA PHE A 154 10.64 22.24 -10.98
C PHE A 154 9.34 22.90 -10.50
N ARG A 155 9.30 23.44 -9.27
CA ARG A 155 8.13 24.17 -8.73
C ARG A 155 7.76 25.38 -9.59
N ALA A 156 8.76 26.13 -10.08
CA ALA A 156 8.53 27.26 -10.98
C ALA A 156 7.99 26.78 -12.34
N ALA A 157 8.56 25.72 -12.90
CA ALA A 157 8.07 25.12 -14.14
C ALA A 157 6.63 24.60 -14.00
N GLN A 158 6.29 23.97 -12.86
CA GLN A 158 4.94 23.49 -12.56
C GLN A 158 3.92 24.63 -12.51
N ARG A 159 4.24 25.72 -11.79
CA ARG A 159 3.39 26.92 -11.73
C ARG A 159 3.19 27.56 -13.11
N ALA A 160 4.22 27.55 -13.95
CA ALA A 160 4.18 28.04 -15.32
C ALA A 160 3.54 27.04 -16.32
N ARG A 161 3.03 25.89 -15.87
CA ARG A 161 2.51 24.76 -16.69
C ARG A 161 3.55 24.21 -17.68
N ARG A 162 4.82 24.21 -17.30
CA ARG A 162 5.98 23.76 -18.09
C ARG A 162 6.68 22.54 -17.46
N ALA A 163 6.06 21.83 -16.51
CA ALA A 163 6.66 20.68 -15.85
C ALA A 163 7.05 19.58 -16.84
N ALA A 164 6.24 19.34 -17.88
CA ALA A 164 6.56 18.39 -18.96
C ALA A 164 7.82 18.81 -19.75
N ALA A 165 7.99 20.11 -20.01
CA ALA A 165 9.20 20.63 -20.69
C ALA A 165 10.43 20.43 -19.78
N PHE A 166 10.30 20.74 -18.48
CA PHE A 166 11.38 20.52 -17.50
C PHE A 166 11.86 19.06 -17.52
N VAL A 167 10.94 18.09 -17.52
CA VAL A 167 11.30 16.66 -17.55
C VAL A 167 11.96 16.26 -18.86
N ARG A 168 11.48 16.74 -20.01
CA ARG A 168 12.13 16.48 -21.32
C ARG A 168 13.55 17.06 -21.39
N GLU A 169 13.77 18.21 -20.80
CA GLU A 169 15.08 18.87 -20.72
C GLU A 169 16.00 18.20 -19.69
N ASN A 170 15.42 17.53 -18.66
CA ASN A 170 16.15 16.90 -17.56
C ASN A 170 15.62 15.47 -17.29
N PRO A 171 15.72 14.52 -18.23
CA PRO A 171 15.16 13.17 -18.08
C PRO A 171 15.74 12.39 -16.90
N GLN A 172 16.93 12.78 -16.42
CA GLN A 172 17.58 12.20 -15.23
C GLN A 172 16.74 12.37 -13.95
N CYS A 173 15.87 13.39 -13.90
CA CYS A 173 14.98 13.58 -12.75
C CYS A 173 14.02 12.39 -12.59
N VAL A 174 13.53 11.80 -13.69
CA VAL A 174 12.68 10.59 -13.63
C VAL A 174 13.49 9.39 -13.18
N ALA A 175 14.71 9.18 -13.70
CA ALA A 175 15.56 8.09 -13.26
C ALA A 175 15.88 8.17 -11.76
N PHE A 176 16.11 9.41 -11.24
CA PHE A 176 16.31 9.62 -9.80
C PHE A 176 15.03 9.29 -9.00
N MET A 177 13.87 9.79 -9.42
CA MET A 177 12.59 9.52 -8.76
C MET A 177 12.26 8.02 -8.74
N GLN A 178 12.53 7.31 -9.83
CA GLN A 178 12.35 5.86 -9.91
C GLN A 178 13.27 5.09 -8.95
N ALA A 179 14.48 5.59 -8.71
CA ALA A 179 15.42 5.03 -7.74
C ALA A 179 15.05 5.38 -6.29
N ALA A 180 14.36 6.50 -6.07
CA ALA A 180 14.03 7.02 -4.74
C ALA A 180 12.84 6.33 -4.07
N VAL A 181 11.89 5.78 -4.88
CA VAL A 181 10.67 5.09 -4.40
C VAL A 181 10.86 3.57 -4.28
N GLY A 182 9.84 2.88 -3.78
CA GLY A 182 9.81 1.42 -3.62
C GLY A 182 10.04 0.98 -2.17
N VAL A 183 10.97 0.07 -1.90
CA VAL A 183 11.20 -0.50 -0.57
C VAL A 183 12.70 -0.56 -0.25
N SER A 184 13.07 -0.25 0.99
CA SER A 184 14.38 -0.60 1.56
C SER A 184 14.23 -1.79 2.50
N VAL A 185 15.17 -2.74 2.46
CA VAL A 185 15.45 -3.70 3.53
C VAL A 185 16.78 -3.31 4.14
N ALA A 186 16.79 -2.99 5.42
CA ALA A 186 17.97 -2.52 6.15
C ALA A 186 18.22 -3.41 7.37
N HIS A 187 19.45 -3.90 7.54
CA HIS A 187 19.84 -4.76 8.65
C HIS A 187 20.49 -3.92 9.74
N PHE A 188 19.96 -4.00 10.95
CA PHE A 188 20.44 -3.31 12.13
C PHE A 188 20.98 -4.30 13.16
N GLY A 189 22.09 -3.96 13.80
CA GLY A 189 22.64 -4.69 14.92
C GLY A 189 21.76 -4.61 16.16
N SER A 190 22.17 -5.30 17.22
CA SER A 190 21.38 -5.47 18.42
C SER A 190 21.18 -4.18 19.21
N SER A 191 20.06 -4.12 19.97
CA SER A 191 19.80 -3.10 20.99
C SER A 191 20.95 -3.03 22.03
N PRO A 192 21.29 -1.84 22.60
CA PRO A 192 20.56 -0.58 22.45
C PRO A 192 21.00 0.28 21.26
N ASP A 193 22.07 -0.05 20.56
CA ASP A 193 22.73 0.87 19.64
C ASP A 193 22.10 0.88 18.24
N TRP A 194 21.41 -0.20 17.83
CA TRP A 194 20.70 -0.30 16.55
C TRP A 194 21.46 0.29 15.35
N GLN A 195 22.75 -0.04 15.22
CA GLN A 195 23.59 0.46 14.13
C GLN A 195 23.31 -0.29 12.83
N LEU A 196 23.18 0.44 11.73
CA LEU A 196 23.08 -0.17 10.39
C LEU A 196 24.31 -1.04 10.12
N GLN A 197 24.08 -2.30 9.78
CA GLN A 197 25.11 -3.25 9.36
C GLN A 197 25.38 -3.06 7.87
N ILE A 198 26.19 -2.05 7.52
CA ILE A 198 26.36 -1.60 6.13
C ILE A 198 26.93 -2.67 5.20
N ASP A 199 27.70 -3.62 5.74
CA ASP A 199 28.29 -4.75 5.00
C ASP A 199 27.35 -5.96 4.91
N SER A 200 26.14 -5.87 5.47
CA SER A 200 25.20 -6.98 5.46
C SER A 200 24.71 -7.30 4.05
N PRO A 201 24.79 -8.59 3.63
CA PRO A 201 24.22 -9.02 2.35
C PRO A 201 22.70 -8.96 2.32
N LEU A 202 22.03 -8.74 3.46
CA LEU A 202 20.58 -8.63 3.58
C LEU A 202 20.07 -7.23 3.20
N ASN A 203 20.95 -6.21 3.20
CA ASN A 203 20.58 -4.87 2.76
C ASN A 203 20.17 -4.85 1.29
N ARG A 204 19.02 -4.27 0.99
CA ARG A 204 18.50 -4.19 -0.38
C ARG A 204 17.72 -2.91 -0.63
N ARG A 205 17.73 -2.50 -1.91
CA ARG A 205 16.78 -1.55 -2.46
C ARG A 205 15.94 -2.25 -3.53
N ILE A 206 14.63 -2.12 -3.39
CA ILE A 206 13.63 -2.54 -4.38
C ILE A 206 13.01 -1.25 -4.89
N THR A 207 13.13 -0.98 -6.19
CA THR A 207 12.79 0.32 -6.79
C THR A 207 11.75 0.17 -7.90
N ALA A 208 11.38 1.26 -8.56
CA ALA A 208 10.54 1.23 -9.75
C ALA A 208 11.18 0.50 -10.97
N ASN A 209 12.42 0.01 -10.82
CA ASN A 209 13.15 -0.69 -11.88
C ASN A 209 13.58 -2.12 -11.50
N THR A 210 13.29 -2.57 -10.29
CA THR A 210 13.63 -3.92 -9.83
C THR A 210 12.72 -4.96 -10.51
N PRO A 211 13.25 -6.04 -11.11
CA PRO A 211 12.43 -7.11 -11.66
C PRO A 211 11.57 -7.80 -10.59
N ILE A 212 10.28 -7.94 -10.85
CA ILE A 212 9.30 -8.55 -9.95
C ILE A 212 8.44 -9.54 -10.72
N GLN A 213 8.16 -10.70 -10.14
CA GLN A 213 7.28 -11.70 -10.71
C GLN A 213 5.81 -11.37 -10.42
N LEU A 214 4.94 -11.64 -11.39
CA LEU A 214 3.50 -11.69 -11.19
C LEU A 214 3.12 -13.13 -10.84
N SER A 215 2.40 -13.33 -9.74
CA SER A 215 1.97 -14.65 -9.28
C SER A 215 0.44 -14.72 -9.07
N GLY A 216 -0.13 -15.89 -8.89
CA GLY A 216 -1.56 -16.07 -8.70
C GLY A 216 -2.38 -16.01 -10.01
N PRO A 217 -3.71 -15.80 -9.94
CA PRO A 217 -4.65 -16.05 -11.04
C PRO A 217 -4.51 -15.12 -12.26
N VAL A 218 -3.85 -13.96 -12.11
CA VAL A 218 -3.68 -13.01 -13.23
C VAL A 218 -2.36 -13.23 -13.98
N ARG A 219 -1.46 -14.07 -13.47
CA ARG A 219 -0.19 -14.37 -14.11
C ARG A 219 -0.41 -14.94 -15.51
N GLY A 220 0.18 -14.29 -16.53
CA GLY A 220 0.06 -14.67 -17.93
C GLY A 220 -1.23 -14.21 -18.63
N HIS A 221 -2.09 -13.45 -17.93
CA HIS A 221 -3.31 -12.91 -18.52
C HIS A 221 -3.03 -12.01 -19.71
N GLU A 222 -3.89 -12.05 -20.76
CA GLU A 222 -3.71 -11.29 -22.01
C GLU A 222 -3.54 -9.77 -21.79
N LEU A 223 -4.23 -9.23 -20.81
CA LEU A 223 -4.12 -7.80 -20.45
C LEU A 223 -2.84 -7.43 -19.71
N LEU A 224 -2.02 -8.40 -19.29
CA LEU A 224 -0.69 -8.15 -18.72
C LEU A 224 0.45 -8.30 -19.76
N LYS A 225 0.16 -8.83 -20.94
CA LYS A 225 1.17 -9.00 -21.99
C LYS A 225 1.51 -7.66 -22.64
N THR A 226 2.77 -7.27 -22.56
CA THR A 226 3.33 -6.04 -23.15
C THR A 226 4.48 -6.38 -24.09
N ALA A 227 4.96 -5.41 -24.86
CA ALA A 227 6.11 -5.63 -25.72
C ALA A 227 7.39 -5.99 -24.93
N GLN A 228 7.50 -5.50 -23.69
CA GLN A 228 8.64 -5.78 -22.82
C GLN A 228 8.52 -7.12 -22.08
N ASP A 229 7.28 -7.57 -21.85
CA ASP A 229 6.97 -8.89 -21.30
C ASP A 229 5.81 -9.53 -22.07
N PRO A 230 6.12 -10.24 -23.16
CA PRO A 230 5.10 -10.93 -23.96
C PRO A 230 4.41 -12.08 -23.22
N THR A 231 4.97 -12.53 -22.11
CA THR A 231 4.41 -13.62 -21.28
C THR A 231 3.36 -13.14 -20.28
N GLY A 232 3.39 -11.85 -19.88
CA GLY A 232 2.52 -11.30 -18.84
C GLY A 232 2.81 -11.86 -17.45
N THR A 233 4.07 -12.24 -17.18
CA THR A 233 4.47 -12.92 -15.94
C THR A 233 5.42 -12.12 -15.07
N SER A 234 5.85 -10.94 -15.54
CA SER A 234 6.81 -10.10 -14.85
C SER A 234 6.53 -8.61 -15.06
N VAL A 235 7.12 -7.79 -14.23
CA VAL A 235 7.10 -6.33 -14.32
C VAL A 235 8.40 -5.77 -13.75
N ASN A 236 8.87 -4.64 -14.29
CA ASN A 236 9.91 -3.87 -13.66
C ASN A 236 9.28 -2.88 -12.67
N GLY A 237 9.52 -3.13 -11.39
CA GLY A 237 9.28 -2.19 -10.32
C GLY A 237 8.00 -2.37 -9.50
N THR A 238 8.07 -1.70 -8.36
CA THR A 238 6.94 -1.39 -7.49
C THR A 238 6.95 0.10 -7.20
N ILE A 239 5.77 0.70 -7.10
CA ILE A 239 5.57 2.15 -6.99
C ILE A 239 4.39 2.47 -6.10
N PHE A 240 4.41 3.66 -5.51
CA PHE A 240 3.39 4.13 -4.57
C PHE A 240 3.17 3.13 -3.42
N ASN A 241 4.27 2.70 -2.82
CA ASN A 241 4.26 1.75 -1.72
C ASN A 241 3.85 2.48 -0.43
N CYS A 242 2.57 2.41 -0.10
CA CYS A 242 1.94 3.08 1.04
C CYS A 242 2.06 2.21 2.30
N ALA A 243 0.97 1.72 2.85
CA ALA A 243 0.99 0.92 4.05
C ALA A 243 1.56 -0.50 3.83
N ALA A 244 1.68 -1.25 4.88
CA ALA A 244 2.36 -2.53 4.90
C ALA A 244 1.62 -3.59 5.70
N GLY A 245 2.12 -4.81 5.63
CA GLY A 245 1.75 -5.92 6.48
C GLY A 245 2.90 -6.91 6.60
N THR A 246 2.68 -7.93 7.42
CA THR A 246 3.61 -9.04 7.58
C THR A 246 2.86 -10.35 7.52
N THR A 247 3.48 -11.40 7.01
CA THR A 247 2.88 -12.74 6.99
C THR A 247 3.27 -13.53 8.22
N PRO A 248 2.48 -14.54 8.60
CA PRO A 248 2.86 -15.46 9.69
C PRO A 248 4.16 -16.23 9.43
N TRP A 249 4.58 -16.39 8.17
CA TRP A 249 5.85 -17.04 7.79
C TRP A 249 7.02 -16.05 7.65
N GLY A 250 6.79 -14.79 8.02
CA GLY A 250 7.86 -13.81 8.19
C GLY A 250 8.28 -13.08 6.93
N THR A 251 7.41 -12.94 5.93
CA THR A 251 7.62 -12.05 4.78
C THR A 251 6.94 -10.70 4.98
N TYR A 252 7.44 -9.69 4.26
CA TYR A 252 6.91 -8.33 4.22
C TYR A 252 5.93 -8.18 3.07
N LEU A 253 4.78 -7.57 3.36
CA LEU A 253 3.78 -7.19 2.37
C LEU A 253 3.78 -5.68 2.21
N THR A 254 4.08 -5.19 1.02
CA THR A 254 3.96 -3.77 0.67
C THR A 254 2.80 -3.54 -0.28
N ALA A 255 2.05 -2.48 -0.04
CA ALA A 255 0.79 -2.18 -0.71
C ALA A 255 0.97 -1.11 -1.79
N GLU A 256 0.70 -1.42 -3.05
CA GLU A 256 0.68 -0.45 -4.13
C GLU A 256 -0.66 0.28 -4.16
N GLU A 257 -0.67 1.57 -3.82
CA GLU A 257 -1.89 2.39 -3.69
C GLU A 257 -2.13 3.29 -4.91
N GLY A 258 -1.63 4.51 -4.92
CA GLY A 258 -1.92 5.58 -5.89
C GLY A 258 -1.20 5.46 -7.24
N VAL A 259 -1.03 4.26 -7.77
CA VAL A 259 -0.23 3.95 -8.96
C VAL A 259 -0.67 4.70 -10.22
N ASP A 260 -1.95 5.05 -10.33
CA ASP A 260 -2.49 5.84 -11.43
C ASP A 260 -1.85 7.24 -11.57
N SER A 261 -1.23 7.73 -10.50
CA SER A 261 -0.51 9.02 -10.47
C SER A 261 0.76 9.06 -11.31
N PHE A 262 1.31 7.89 -11.68
CA PHE A 262 2.54 7.79 -12.44
C PHE A 262 2.32 7.69 -13.95
N PHE A 263 1.12 7.30 -14.39
CA PHE A 263 0.80 7.05 -15.79
C PHE A 263 0.11 8.24 -16.45
N GLY A 264 0.59 8.65 -17.62
CA GLY A 264 0.08 9.81 -18.34
C GLY A 264 -0.26 9.55 -19.81
N ASN A 265 -0.57 10.63 -20.55
CA ASN A 265 -0.83 10.66 -21.99
C ASN A 265 -2.10 9.90 -22.46
N ARG A 266 -3.09 9.73 -21.58
CA ARG A 266 -4.31 8.95 -21.88
C ARG A 266 -5.09 9.49 -23.10
N ARG A 267 -5.11 10.80 -23.36
CA ARG A 267 -5.86 11.39 -24.50
C ARG A 267 -5.29 10.95 -25.86
N ALA A 268 -4.02 10.68 -25.94
CA ALA A 268 -3.39 10.21 -27.18
C ALA A 268 -3.60 8.71 -27.38
N ALA A 269 -3.99 7.98 -26.34
CA ALA A 269 -4.15 6.54 -26.38
C ALA A 269 -5.33 6.11 -27.25
N ARG A 270 -5.18 4.95 -27.89
CA ARG A 270 -6.26 4.21 -28.56
C ARG A 270 -6.33 2.85 -27.91
N PHE A 271 -7.41 2.61 -27.18
CA PHE A 271 -7.62 1.38 -26.42
C PHE A 271 -8.52 0.42 -27.17
N THR A 272 -8.27 -0.87 -27.00
CA THR A 272 -9.30 -1.89 -27.25
C THR A 272 -10.39 -1.76 -26.16
N ARG A 273 -11.58 -2.33 -26.40
CA ARG A 273 -12.71 -2.29 -25.45
C ARG A 273 -12.29 -2.77 -24.05
N ASP A 274 -11.57 -3.90 -23.99
CA ASP A 274 -11.19 -4.53 -22.71
C ASP A 274 -10.17 -3.68 -21.96
N VAL A 275 -9.17 -3.15 -22.66
CA VAL A 275 -8.19 -2.22 -22.08
C VAL A 275 -8.86 -0.95 -21.55
N GLU A 276 -9.78 -0.37 -22.34
CA GLU A 276 -10.52 0.84 -21.95
C GLU A 276 -11.38 0.59 -20.71
N ARG A 277 -12.04 -0.58 -20.61
CA ARG A 277 -12.87 -0.97 -19.48
C ARG A 277 -12.09 -0.95 -18.17
N VAL A 278 -10.90 -1.56 -18.15
CA VAL A 278 -10.03 -1.57 -16.96
C VAL A 278 -9.55 -0.15 -16.61
N HIS A 279 -9.11 0.63 -17.61
CA HIS A 279 -8.70 2.01 -17.39
C HIS A 279 -9.82 2.90 -16.85
N ASN A 280 -11.05 2.74 -17.35
CA ASN A 280 -12.19 3.57 -16.94
C ASN A 280 -12.52 3.40 -15.47
N ARG A 281 -12.43 2.18 -14.94
CA ARG A 281 -12.76 1.89 -13.54
C ARG A 281 -11.63 2.34 -12.58
N PHE A 282 -10.38 2.32 -13.03
CA PHE A 282 -9.23 2.79 -12.25
C PHE A 282 -8.98 4.30 -12.40
N ARG A 283 -9.49 4.91 -13.46
CA ARG A 283 -9.44 6.35 -13.80
C ARG A 283 -8.06 6.98 -13.61
N PRO A 284 -7.04 6.65 -14.42
CA PRO A 284 -5.82 7.44 -14.48
C PRO A 284 -6.16 8.92 -14.70
N ARG A 285 -5.71 9.78 -13.81
CA ARG A 285 -6.12 11.18 -13.79
C ARG A 285 -5.42 11.97 -14.90
N GLY A 286 -6.20 12.51 -15.83
CA GLY A 286 -5.76 13.63 -16.66
C GLY A 286 -4.96 13.28 -17.91
N LEU A 287 -4.43 14.37 -18.51
CA LEU A 287 -3.58 14.35 -19.71
C LEU A 287 -2.15 13.92 -19.41
N GLU A 288 -1.65 14.38 -18.29
CA GLU A 288 -0.29 14.22 -17.82
C GLU A 288 -0.35 13.57 -16.42
N SER A 289 0.61 12.69 -16.13
CA SER A 289 0.74 12.10 -14.80
C SER A 289 1.11 13.15 -13.75
N ARG A 290 0.91 12.85 -12.45
CA ARG A 290 1.33 13.73 -11.37
C ARG A 290 2.84 13.99 -11.41
N PHE A 291 3.63 12.95 -11.72
CA PHE A 291 5.09 12.97 -11.65
C PHE A 291 5.78 13.16 -13.01
N ARG A 292 5.03 13.19 -14.13
CA ARG A 292 5.55 13.43 -15.49
C ARG A 292 6.52 12.37 -16.01
N TRP A 293 6.45 11.14 -15.48
CA TRP A 293 7.37 10.07 -15.86
C TRP A 293 7.21 9.66 -17.34
N GLU A 294 6.02 9.78 -17.90
CA GLU A 294 5.72 9.51 -19.31
C GLU A 294 6.56 10.31 -20.31
N PHE A 295 7.16 11.41 -19.87
CA PHE A 295 7.99 12.26 -20.75
C PHE A 295 9.47 11.82 -20.82
N ALA A 296 9.89 10.89 -19.98
CA ALA A 296 11.25 10.36 -19.95
C ALA A 296 11.32 8.83 -19.98
N ASP A 297 10.26 8.12 -19.52
CA ASP A 297 10.19 6.67 -19.56
C ASP A 297 8.90 6.23 -20.27
N PRO A 298 9.00 5.60 -21.46
CA PRO A 298 7.84 5.15 -22.25
C PRO A 298 6.93 4.15 -21.53
N ARG A 299 7.40 3.42 -20.51
CA ARG A 299 6.57 2.50 -19.73
C ARG A 299 5.36 3.22 -19.10
N PHE A 300 5.53 4.48 -18.72
CA PHE A 300 4.52 5.30 -18.07
C PHE A 300 3.65 6.11 -19.04
N ASP A 301 3.88 5.97 -20.35
CA ASP A 301 3.06 6.55 -21.40
C ASP A 301 2.00 5.51 -21.86
N VAL A 302 0.74 5.71 -21.42
CA VAL A 302 -0.35 4.76 -21.73
C VAL A 302 -0.78 4.79 -23.20
N ALA A 303 -0.37 5.78 -23.99
CA ALA A 303 -0.58 5.76 -25.43
C ALA A 303 0.39 4.81 -26.14
N LEU A 304 1.58 4.60 -25.58
CA LEU A 304 2.60 3.68 -26.07
C LEU A 304 2.46 2.30 -25.42
N ASN A 305 2.20 2.25 -24.13
CA ASN A 305 2.14 1.03 -23.31
C ASN A 305 0.81 0.94 -22.53
N PRO A 306 -0.33 0.73 -23.22
CA PRO A 306 -1.66 0.82 -22.62
C PRO A 306 -1.95 -0.22 -21.55
N LYS A 307 -1.23 -1.33 -21.52
CA LYS A 307 -1.41 -2.43 -20.58
C LYS A 307 -0.42 -2.38 -19.40
N GLU A 308 0.62 -1.56 -19.47
CA GLU A 308 1.62 -1.49 -18.39
C GLU A 308 1.01 -1.11 -17.02
N PRO A 309 0.02 -0.18 -16.93
CA PRO A 309 -0.62 0.14 -15.65
C PRO A 309 -1.30 -1.05 -14.96
N PHE A 310 -1.64 -2.11 -15.70
CA PHE A 310 -2.34 -3.29 -15.15
C PHE A 310 -1.41 -4.20 -14.35
N LYS A 311 -0.11 -4.02 -14.50
CA LYS A 311 0.93 -4.71 -13.73
C LYS A 311 1.17 -4.10 -12.35
N PHE A 312 0.44 -3.03 -12.00
CA PHE A 312 0.54 -2.30 -10.73
C PHE A 312 -0.84 -2.20 -10.05
N GLY A 313 -0.82 -1.87 -8.76
CA GLY A 313 -2.01 -1.88 -7.90
C GLY A 313 -2.23 -3.24 -7.23
N TRP A 314 -1.14 -3.88 -6.82
CA TRP A 314 -1.12 -5.20 -6.18
C TRP A 314 -0.43 -5.14 -4.82
N ILE A 315 -0.64 -6.17 -3.99
CA ILE A 315 0.24 -6.42 -2.85
C ILE A 315 1.51 -7.11 -3.35
N VAL A 316 2.65 -6.61 -2.91
CA VAL A 316 3.98 -7.15 -3.24
C VAL A 316 4.57 -7.82 -2.01
N GLU A 317 4.95 -9.08 -2.13
CA GLU A 317 5.57 -9.86 -1.07
C GLU A 317 7.07 -9.95 -1.25
N ILE A 318 7.80 -9.69 -0.17
CA ILE A 318 9.26 -9.66 -0.10
C ILE A 318 9.70 -10.50 1.10
N ASP A 319 10.58 -11.47 0.88
CA ASP A 319 11.27 -12.13 1.99
C ASP A 319 12.44 -11.26 2.45
N PRO A 320 12.43 -10.67 3.66
CA PRO A 320 13.52 -9.83 4.13
C PRO A 320 14.79 -10.62 4.47
N ARG A 321 14.68 -11.91 4.73
CA ARG A 321 15.79 -12.78 5.14
C ARG A 321 16.51 -13.43 3.97
N ASP A 322 15.84 -13.59 2.83
CA ASP A 322 16.44 -14.19 1.64
C ASP A 322 16.51 -13.22 0.46
N PRO A 323 17.70 -12.63 0.20
CA PRO A 323 17.91 -11.77 -0.96
C PRO A 323 17.75 -12.48 -2.32
N SER A 324 17.82 -13.79 -2.35
CA SER A 324 17.68 -14.59 -3.57
C SER A 324 16.24 -15.00 -3.87
N ALA A 325 15.35 -14.91 -2.89
CA ALA A 325 13.94 -15.20 -3.05
C ALA A 325 13.29 -14.24 -4.08
N PRO A 326 12.45 -14.75 -4.99
CA PRO A 326 11.77 -13.90 -5.94
C PRO A 326 10.77 -12.98 -5.25
N ILE A 327 10.82 -11.69 -5.57
CA ILE A 327 9.79 -10.73 -5.17
C ILE A 327 8.56 -11.02 -6.02
N LYS A 328 7.37 -11.10 -5.40
CA LYS A 328 6.13 -11.49 -6.08
C LYS A 328 5.01 -10.47 -5.86
N LYS A 329 4.31 -10.09 -6.95
CA LYS A 329 3.02 -9.42 -6.85
C LYS A 329 1.91 -10.47 -6.73
N ARG A 330 1.20 -10.47 -5.60
CA ARG A 330 0.20 -11.47 -5.21
C ARG A 330 -1.17 -11.14 -5.79
N THR A 331 -1.42 -11.55 -7.03
CA THR A 331 -2.61 -11.11 -7.78
C THR A 331 -3.93 -11.74 -7.29
N ALA A 332 -3.89 -12.78 -6.47
CA ALA A 332 -5.09 -13.33 -5.84
C ALA A 332 -5.73 -12.41 -4.81
N LEU A 333 -5.00 -11.38 -4.35
CA LEU A 333 -5.50 -10.37 -3.41
C LEU A 333 -6.32 -9.26 -4.09
N GLY A 334 -6.50 -9.33 -5.43
CA GLY A 334 -7.27 -8.35 -6.20
C GLY A 334 -6.45 -7.11 -6.59
N ARG A 335 -6.90 -6.38 -7.63
CA ARG A 335 -6.28 -5.16 -8.12
C ARG A 335 -7.10 -3.93 -7.72
N PHE A 336 -6.57 -3.13 -6.82
CA PHE A 336 -7.16 -1.86 -6.37
C PHE A 336 -6.08 -0.97 -5.74
N LYS A 337 -6.43 0.16 -5.15
CA LYS A 337 -5.50 1.01 -4.40
C LYS A 337 -5.32 0.46 -3.00
N HIS A 338 -4.37 -0.44 -2.85
CA HIS A 338 -4.15 -1.10 -1.58
C HIS A 338 -3.58 -0.16 -0.54
N GLU A 339 -4.31 -0.01 0.57
CA GLU A 339 -3.81 0.63 1.78
C GLU A 339 -3.72 -0.41 2.89
N GLY A 340 -2.58 -1.08 2.91
CA GLY A 340 -2.25 -2.15 3.84
C GLY A 340 -2.69 -3.56 3.44
N ALA A 341 -2.17 -4.52 4.20
CA ALA A 341 -2.51 -5.95 4.10
C ALA A 341 -2.31 -6.61 5.48
N THR A 342 -3.33 -6.51 6.32
CA THR A 342 -3.27 -7.07 7.68
C THR A 342 -3.62 -8.54 7.68
N THR A 343 -2.69 -9.37 8.14
CA THR A 343 -2.87 -10.83 8.20
C THR A 343 -3.30 -11.31 9.57
N VAL A 344 -4.15 -12.33 9.61
CA VAL A 344 -4.49 -13.10 10.82
C VAL A 344 -4.61 -14.58 10.48
N ILE A 345 -4.33 -15.46 11.44
CA ILE A 345 -4.57 -16.90 11.30
C ILE A 345 -5.98 -17.19 11.83
N ALA A 346 -6.83 -17.75 10.99
CA ALA A 346 -8.17 -18.18 11.36
C ALA A 346 -8.13 -19.45 12.25
N PRO A 347 -9.22 -19.78 12.97
CA PRO A 347 -9.24 -20.97 13.82
C PRO A 347 -9.01 -22.32 13.10
N ASP A 348 -9.23 -22.36 11.79
CA ASP A 348 -8.97 -23.52 10.93
C ASP A 348 -7.54 -23.54 10.34
N GLY A 349 -6.69 -22.62 10.77
CA GLY A 349 -5.29 -22.49 10.35
C GLY A 349 -5.08 -21.73 9.04
N ARG A 350 -6.13 -21.38 8.30
CA ARG A 350 -5.99 -20.55 7.08
C ARG A 350 -5.59 -19.12 7.41
N VAL A 351 -4.85 -18.51 6.51
CA VAL A 351 -4.48 -17.09 6.65
C VAL A 351 -5.54 -16.22 6.00
N VAL A 352 -5.97 -15.22 6.73
CA VAL A 352 -6.89 -14.17 6.27
C VAL A 352 -6.11 -12.88 6.12
N VAL A 353 -6.32 -12.16 5.00
CA VAL A 353 -5.74 -10.84 4.74
C VAL A 353 -6.86 -9.83 4.60
N TYR A 354 -6.87 -8.81 5.45
CA TYR A 354 -7.80 -7.68 5.36
C TYR A 354 -7.12 -6.51 4.67
N MET A 355 -7.83 -5.86 3.73
CA MET A 355 -7.30 -4.80 2.88
C MET A 355 -8.39 -3.76 2.60
N GLY A 356 -8.02 -2.47 2.64
CA GLY A 356 -8.85 -1.36 2.22
C GLY A 356 -8.46 -0.86 0.83
N ASP A 357 -9.42 -0.30 0.09
CA ASP A 357 -9.18 0.46 -1.13
C ASP A 357 -9.23 1.96 -0.80
N ASP A 358 -8.11 2.66 -0.88
CA ASP A 358 -8.01 4.09 -0.57
C ASP A 358 -8.52 4.97 -1.72
N SER A 359 -9.80 4.87 -1.97
CA SER A 359 -10.54 5.78 -2.85
C SER A 359 -11.94 5.99 -2.31
N GLU A 360 -12.44 7.22 -2.39
CA GLU A 360 -13.82 7.53 -2.02
C GLU A 360 -14.80 6.60 -2.74
N PHE A 361 -15.75 6.03 -1.98
CA PHE A 361 -16.79 5.13 -2.47
C PHE A 361 -16.30 3.80 -3.03
N GLU A 362 -15.13 3.33 -2.60
CA GLU A 362 -14.60 2.00 -2.88
C GLU A 362 -14.82 1.06 -1.67
N TYR A 363 -14.10 -0.06 -1.58
CA TYR A 363 -14.57 -1.21 -0.84
C TYR A 363 -13.53 -1.73 0.17
N LEU A 364 -14.04 -2.47 1.16
CA LEU A 364 -13.24 -3.26 2.09
C LEU A 364 -13.19 -4.72 1.60
N TYR A 365 -12.00 -5.29 1.53
CA TYR A 365 -11.75 -6.64 1.03
C TYR A 365 -11.19 -7.57 2.10
N LYS A 366 -11.49 -8.87 1.95
CA LYS A 366 -10.93 -9.95 2.76
C LYS A 366 -10.49 -11.08 1.83
N PHE A 367 -9.23 -11.48 1.88
CA PHE A 367 -8.75 -12.69 1.23
C PHE A 367 -8.61 -13.81 2.26
N VAL A 368 -8.92 -15.04 1.88
CA VAL A 368 -8.73 -16.24 2.71
C VAL A 368 -7.96 -17.26 1.89
N THR A 369 -6.82 -17.73 2.39
CA THR A 369 -6.01 -18.74 1.69
C THR A 369 -6.79 -20.05 1.54
N ARG A 370 -6.50 -20.80 0.46
CA ARG A 370 -7.10 -22.13 0.25
C ARG A 370 -6.60 -23.12 1.30
N ASP A 371 -5.29 -23.13 1.52
CA ASP A 371 -4.61 -24.06 2.39
C ASP A 371 -4.26 -23.36 3.73
N ALA A 372 -4.09 -24.15 4.80
CA ALA A 372 -3.68 -23.67 6.11
C ALA A 372 -2.18 -23.31 6.12
N PHE A 373 -1.81 -22.38 6.98
CA PHE A 373 -0.43 -22.09 7.33
C PHE A 373 0.18 -23.26 8.08
N ASP A 374 1.35 -23.70 7.63
CA ASP A 374 2.12 -24.77 8.27
C ASP A 374 3.37 -24.19 8.94
N PRO A 375 3.39 -24.02 10.27
CA PRO A 375 4.54 -23.47 10.98
C PRO A 375 5.76 -24.39 10.99
N GLU A 376 5.56 -25.72 10.77
CA GLU A 376 6.62 -26.73 10.77
C GLU A 376 7.28 -26.87 9.39
N ASN A 377 6.64 -26.35 8.32
CA ASN A 377 7.14 -26.43 6.95
C ASN A 377 7.10 -25.08 6.25
N PRO A 378 8.09 -24.20 6.47
CA PRO A 378 8.11 -22.85 5.89
C PRO A 378 8.00 -22.82 4.35
N GLU A 379 8.54 -23.83 3.66
CA GLU A 379 8.48 -23.91 2.19
C GLU A 379 7.06 -24.12 1.66
N ALA A 380 6.18 -24.79 2.42
CA ALA A 380 4.78 -24.96 2.05
C ALA A 380 4.00 -23.63 2.01
N ASN A 381 4.51 -22.60 2.70
CA ASN A 381 3.82 -21.31 2.84
C ASN A 381 4.18 -20.31 1.75
N VAL A 382 5.23 -20.56 0.96
CA VAL A 382 5.81 -19.61 -0.02
C VAL A 382 4.77 -19.10 -1.04
N ASP A 383 3.77 -19.93 -1.39
CA ASP A 383 2.74 -19.59 -2.38
C ASP A 383 1.31 -19.59 -1.81
N LEU A 384 1.15 -19.53 -0.48
CA LEU A 384 -0.17 -19.47 0.17
C LEU A 384 -1.04 -18.31 -0.34
N LEU A 385 -0.45 -17.16 -0.63
CA LEU A 385 -1.16 -15.99 -1.14
C LEU A 385 -1.49 -16.05 -2.63
N ASP A 386 -1.14 -17.11 -3.35
CA ASP A 386 -1.51 -17.29 -4.77
C ASP A 386 -2.84 -18.03 -4.96
N SER A 387 -3.34 -18.70 -3.92
CA SER A 387 -4.53 -19.53 -3.98
C SER A 387 -5.46 -19.29 -2.81
N GLY A 388 -6.70 -18.96 -3.10
CA GLY A 388 -7.71 -18.67 -2.09
C GLY A 388 -8.93 -18.00 -2.67
N ALA A 389 -9.77 -17.48 -1.80
CA ALA A 389 -10.97 -16.72 -2.17
C ALA A 389 -10.87 -15.27 -1.68
N LEU A 390 -11.11 -14.34 -2.58
CA LEU A 390 -11.31 -12.93 -2.24
C LEU A 390 -12.77 -12.67 -1.98
N TYR A 391 -13.04 -11.86 -0.97
CA TYR A 391 -14.38 -11.41 -0.58
C TYR A 391 -14.40 -9.90 -0.51
N VAL A 392 -15.59 -9.32 -0.71
CA VAL A 392 -15.86 -7.89 -0.49
C VAL A 392 -16.94 -7.73 0.57
N ALA A 393 -16.85 -6.67 1.37
CA ALA A 393 -17.82 -6.41 2.43
C ALA A 393 -19.13 -5.85 1.87
N ARG A 394 -20.26 -6.37 2.39
CA ARG A 394 -21.59 -5.81 2.20
C ARG A 394 -22.24 -5.60 3.57
N PHE A 395 -22.46 -4.35 3.93
CA PHE A 395 -23.06 -3.96 5.20
C PHE A 395 -24.57 -3.75 5.06
N SER A 396 -25.32 -4.11 6.09
CA SER A 396 -26.77 -3.93 6.15
C SER A 396 -27.17 -2.79 7.08
N GLU A 397 -28.37 -2.24 6.88
CA GLU A 397 -28.89 -1.10 7.66
C GLU A 397 -29.05 -1.42 9.16
N ASP A 398 -29.19 -2.69 9.53
CA ASP A 398 -29.28 -3.14 10.91
C ASP A 398 -27.92 -3.15 11.66
N GLY A 399 -26.85 -2.76 10.97
CA GLY A 399 -25.46 -2.76 11.48
C GLY A 399 -24.76 -4.11 11.39
N GLY A 400 -25.38 -5.09 10.72
CA GLY A 400 -24.76 -6.34 10.34
C GLY A 400 -24.00 -6.22 9.03
N GLY A 401 -23.45 -7.35 8.54
CA GLY A 401 -22.80 -7.41 7.24
C GLY A 401 -22.42 -8.84 6.88
N GLU A 402 -22.04 -9.00 5.64
CA GLU A 402 -21.56 -10.29 5.11
C GLU A 402 -20.34 -10.08 4.21
N TRP A 403 -19.56 -11.12 4.06
CA TRP A 403 -18.46 -11.21 3.11
C TRP A 403 -18.96 -11.90 1.84
N VAL A 404 -19.14 -11.15 0.76
CA VAL A 404 -19.60 -11.67 -0.53
C VAL A 404 -18.40 -12.24 -1.29
N PRO A 405 -18.42 -13.53 -1.70
CA PRO A 405 -17.31 -14.13 -2.40
C PRO A 405 -17.17 -13.57 -3.82
N MET A 406 -15.93 -13.25 -4.19
CA MET A 406 -15.55 -12.78 -5.52
C MET A 406 -14.87 -13.91 -6.31
N VAL A 407 -15.62 -15.01 -6.49
CA VAL A 407 -15.14 -16.22 -7.15
C VAL A 407 -15.85 -16.39 -8.48
N TRP A 408 -15.05 -16.51 -9.55
CA TRP A 408 -15.57 -16.70 -10.91
C TRP A 408 -16.44 -17.97 -11.00
N GLY A 409 -17.63 -17.82 -11.57
CA GLY A 409 -18.59 -18.90 -11.75
C GLY A 409 -19.43 -19.26 -10.51
N GLU A 410 -19.11 -18.76 -9.32
CA GLU A 410 -19.91 -18.98 -8.11
C GLU A 410 -20.99 -17.91 -7.90
N HIS A 411 -20.68 -16.64 -8.24
CA HIS A 411 -21.67 -15.56 -8.18
C HIS A 411 -22.30 -15.34 -9.57
N PRO A 412 -23.64 -15.15 -9.67
CA PRO A 412 -24.32 -14.98 -10.96
C PRO A 412 -23.81 -13.82 -11.82
N GLU A 413 -23.27 -12.78 -11.17
CA GLU A 413 -22.72 -11.60 -11.83
C GLU A 413 -21.25 -11.78 -12.26
N LEU A 414 -20.55 -12.82 -11.80
CA LEU A 414 -19.13 -13.08 -12.11
C LEU A 414 -18.99 -14.28 -13.05
N THR A 415 -19.60 -14.16 -14.23
CA THR A 415 -19.72 -15.22 -15.25
C THR A 415 -19.41 -14.70 -16.65
N GLU A 416 -19.32 -15.60 -17.62
CA GLU A 416 -19.11 -15.26 -19.04
C GLU A 416 -20.17 -14.32 -19.60
N GLN A 417 -21.42 -14.40 -19.12
CA GLN A 417 -22.51 -13.49 -19.52
C GLN A 417 -22.23 -12.04 -19.13
N ARG A 418 -21.35 -11.82 -18.17
CA ARG A 418 -20.86 -10.50 -17.72
C ARG A 418 -19.43 -10.22 -18.16
N ASP A 419 -18.93 -10.94 -19.18
CA ASP A 419 -17.57 -10.83 -19.71
C ASP A 419 -16.47 -11.17 -18.67
N PHE A 420 -16.74 -12.03 -17.67
CA PHE A 420 -15.70 -12.62 -16.82
C PHE A 420 -15.47 -14.06 -17.25
N HIS A 421 -14.28 -14.35 -17.79
CA HIS A 421 -13.93 -15.64 -18.38
C HIS A 421 -12.99 -16.47 -17.49
N SER A 422 -12.52 -15.88 -16.40
CA SER A 422 -11.58 -16.51 -15.46
C SER A 422 -11.55 -15.80 -14.11
N GLN A 423 -10.97 -16.45 -13.10
CA GLN A 423 -10.65 -15.78 -11.84
C GLN A 423 -9.67 -14.62 -12.05
N GLY A 424 -8.80 -14.70 -13.06
CA GLY A 424 -7.91 -13.61 -13.44
C GLY A 424 -8.65 -12.34 -13.85
N ASP A 425 -9.75 -12.46 -14.60
CA ASP A 425 -10.60 -11.31 -14.94
C ASP A 425 -11.22 -10.66 -13.70
N VAL A 426 -11.71 -11.47 -12.77
CA VAL A 426 -12.30 -10.98 -11.52
C VAL A 426 -11.25 -10.20 -10.71
N MET A 427 -10.04 -10.75 -10.57
CA MET A 427 -8.98 -10.09 -9.82
C MET A 427 -8.47 -8.81 -10.49
N LEU A 428 -8.31 -8.81 -11.82
CA LEU A 428 -7.85 -7.65 -12.58
C LEU A 428 -8.88 -6.51 -12.60
N ARG A 429 -10.18 -6.86 -12.63
CA ARG A 429 -11.31 -5.93 -12.61
C ARG A 429 -12.02 -5.94 -11.26
N CYS A 430 -11.26 -6.06 -10.18
CA CYS A 430 -11.73 -6.29 -8.82
C CYS A 430 -12.79 -5.28 -8.36
N ARG A 431 -12.60 -3.98 -8.62
CA ARG A 431 -13.58 -2.93 -8.31
C ARG A 431 -14.90 -3.08 -9.07
N GLU A 432 -14.82 -3.42 -10.36
CA GLU A 432 -16.00 -3.69 -11.17
C GLU A 432 -16.75 -4.94 -10.69
N ALA A 433 -16.00 -5.98 -10.35
CA ALA A 433 -16.59 -7.19 -9.77
C ALA A 433 -17.30 -6.88 -8.44
N ALA A 434 -16.70 -6.03 -7.59
CA ALA A 434 -17.31 -5.57 -6.34
C ALA A 434 -18.58 -4.76 -6.55
N ASP A 435 -18.61 -3.84 -7.56
CA ASP A 435 -19.80 -3.12 -7.97
C ASP A 435 -20.95 -4.10 -8.29
N LEU A 436 -20.67 -5.12 -9.09
CA LEU A 436 -21.68 -6.07 -9.59
C LEU A 436 -22.22 -7.00 -8.52
N VAL A 437 -21.39 -7.40 -7.56
CA VAL A 437 -21.86 -8.27 -6.46
C VAL A 437 -22.55 -7.48 -5.33
N GLY A 438 -22.66 -6.16 -5.47
CA GLY A 438 -23.40 -5.29 -4.55
C GLY A 438 -22.63 -5.01 -3.25
N ALA A 439 -21.34 -4.79 -3.34
CA ALA A 439 -20.51 -4.34 -2.22
C ALA A 439 -20.98 -2.98 -1.68
N THR A 440 -20.77 -2.73 -0.41
CA THR A 440 -21.11 -1.43 0.19
C THR A 440 -19.96 -0.45 0.02
N PRO A 441 -20.14 0.68 -0.69
CA PRO A 441 -19.12 1.71 -0.80
C PRO A 441 -18.86 2.40 0.55
N MET A 442 -17.63 2.75 0.83
CA MET A 442 -17.17 3.43 2.04
C MET A 442 -16.53 4.78 1.75
#